data_5852a041a48b98f85bc985c542d2ec1e
#
_entry.id   5852a041a48b98f85bc985c542d2ec1e
#
_cell.length_a   1.000
_cell.length_b   1.000
_cell.length_c   1.000
_cell.angle_alpha   90.00
_cell.angle_beta   90.00
_cell.angle_gamma   90.00
#
_symmetry.space_group_name_H-M   'P 1'
#
loop_
_entity.id
_entity.type
_entity.pdbx_description
1 polymer ?
#
loop_
_entity_poly.entity_id
_entity_poly.type
_entity_poly.pdbx_seq_one_letter_code
_entity_poly.pdbx_strand_id
1 'polypeptide(L)'
;DLTESDDIENCIVTVPRELYKDTVLNGADPELKDNLVAVTINTDGTVKKADIYSEWYNYTNKTWANAVLLNGNDTYKVGDTIIEDAIKAYYVWIPRYKYQIFYDGTNATPKQLINITFESKDTTKSNGTTKDNWLTHPAFTFGDTELNGIWVGKFELTGDTTNPTIKPNVTSLTNQNVS
;
A
#
# COMPACT_ATOMS: atom_id res chain seq x y z
N ASP A 1 -16.52 -6.46 -50.89
CA ASP A 1 -16.09 -5.07 -51.12
C ASP A 1 -16.40 -4.25 -49.87
N LEU A 2 -15.39 -4.10 -49.03
CA LEU A 2 -15.41 -3.14 -47.94
C LEU A 2 -15.13 -1.78 -48.57
N THR A 3 -16.14 -0.95 -48.67
CA THR A 3 -15.94 0.46 -49.05
C THR A 3 -15.26 1.16 -47.88
N GLU A 4 -13.95 1.42 -48.07
CA GLU A 4 -13.17 2.33 -47.26
C GLU A 4 -13.87 3.68 -47.20
N SER A 5 -14.44 4.10 -46.09
CA SER A 5 -14.39 5.50 -45.65
C SER A 5 -15.07 5.83 -44.33
N ASP A 6 -15.95 4.99 -43.76
CA ASP A 6 -16.78 5.47 -42.63
C ASP A 6 -16.50 4.82 -41.26
N ASP A 7 -15.61 3.84 -41.16
CA ASP A 7 -15.45 3.09 -39.91
C ASP A 7 -14.14 3.35 -39.13
N ILE A 8 -13.24 4.18 -39.65
CA ILE A 8 -11.94 4.42 -39.01
C ILE A 8 -11.99 5.53 -37.95
N GLU A 9 -12.94 6.47 -38.05
CA GLU A 9 -13.00 7.60 -37.11
C GLU A 9 -13.56 7.24 -35.73
N ASN A 10 -14.19 6.08 -35.54
CA ASN A 10 -14.75 5.67 -34.25
C ASN A 10 -14.17 4.39 -33.66
N CYS A 11 -13.12 3.85 -34.23
CA CYS A 11 -12.45 2.71 -33.63
C CYS A 11 -11.51 3.19 -32.52
N ILE A 12 -12.03 3.42 -31.34
CA ILE A 12 -11.21 3.59 -30.13
C ILE A 12 -10.58 2.24 -29.83
N VAL A 13 -9.38 2.03 -30.33
CA VAL A 13 -8.55 0.90 -29.89
C VAL A 13 -8.15 1.19 -28.45
N THR A 14 -8.92 0.66 -27.52
CA THR A 14 -8.53 0.68 -26.10
C THR A 14 -7.39 -0.33 -25.94
N VAL A 15 -6.16 0.12 -26.04
CA VAL A 15 -5.03 -0.69 -25.62
C VAL A 15 -5.13 -0.85 -24.11
N PRO A 16 -5.23 -2.07 -23.58
CA PRO A 16 -5.21 -2.27 -22.13
C PRO A 16 -3.92 -1.66 -21.57
N ARG A 17 -4.05 -0.67 -20.69
CA ARG A 17 -2.90 -0.13 -19.98
C ARG A 17 -2.52 -1.13 -18.88
N GLU A 18 -1.27 -1.48 -18.83
CA GLU A 18 -0.75 -2.28 -17.73
C GLU A 18 -0.67 -1.43 -16.46
N LEU A 19 -0.96 -2.06 -15.32
CA LEU A 19 -0.78 -1.43 -14.03
C LEU A 19 0.69 -1.03 -13.84
N TYR A 20 0.91 0.15 -13.29
CA TYR A 20 2.25 0.59 -12.92
C TYR A 20 2.87 -0.39 -11.91
N LYS A 21 4.15 -0.68 -12.12
CA LYS A 21 4.95 -1.51 -11.21
C LYS A 21 6.28 -0.82 -10.94
N ASP A 22 6.72 -0.83 -9.70
CA ASP A 22 8.07 -0.42 -9.35
C ASP A 22 9.04 -1.54 -9.72
N THR A 23 9.71 -1.38 -10.87
CA THR A 23 10.63 -2.39 -11.41
C THR A 23 11.91 -2.55 -10.60
N VAL A 24 12.21 -1.63 -9.69
CA VAL A 24 13.42 -1.66 -8.84
C VAL A 24 13.26 -2.64 -7.68
N LEU A 25 12.03 -2.80 -7.15
CA LEU A 25 11.72 -3.63 -6.00
C LEU A 25 10.71 -4.72 -6.36
N ASN A 26 11.12 -5.61 -7.23
CA ASN A 26 10.31 -6.65 -7.83
C ASN A 26 9.50 -7.44 -6.78
N GLY A 27 8.20 -7.57 -7.03
CA GLY A 27 7.27 -8.36 -6.21
C GLY A 27 6.67 -7.63 -5.01
N ALA A 28 6.97 -6.34 -4.85
CA ALA A 28 6.47 -5.52 -3.74
C ALA A 28 5.28 -4.61 -4.13
N ASP A 29 4.69 -4.82 -5.29
CA ASP A 29 3.64 -3.96 -5.83
C ASP A 29 2.35 -4.04 -5.00
N PRO A 30 1.66 -2.89 -4.81
CA PRO A 30 0.40 -2.85 -4.08
C PRO A 30 -0.70 -3.67 -4.76
N GLU A 31 -1.45 -4.41 -3.96
CA GLU A 31 -2.65 -5.10 -4.40
C GLU A 31 -3.88 -4.31 -3.94
N LEU A 32 -4.47 -3.54 -4.85
CA LEU A 32 -5.71 -2.82 -4.55
C LEU A 32 -6.87 -3.80 -4.41
N LYS A 33 -7.74 -3.54 -3.42
CA LYS A 33 -9.02 -4.20 -3.25
C LYS A 33 -10.13 -3.32 -3.85
N ASP A 34 -11.24 -3.92 -4.21
CA ASP A 34 -12.33 -3.27 -4.96
C ASP A 34 -12.89 -1.99 -4.30
N ASN A 35 -12.78 -1.88 -2.98
CA ASN A 35 -13.26 -0.75 -2.20
C ASN A 35 -12.19 0.28 -1.83
N LEU A 36 -10.95 0.07 -2.28
CA LEU A 36 -9.85 1.01 -2.03
C LEU A 36 -9.59 1.86 -3.27
N VAL A 37 -9.47 3.14 -3.05
CA VAL A 37 -9.13 4.13 -4.08
C VAL A 37 -7.67 4.54 -3.93
N ALA A 38 -6.85 4.25 -4.94
CA ALA A 38 -5.46 4.69 -4.98
C ALA A 38 -5.38 6.22 -4.99
N VAL A 39 -4.52 6.79 -4.17
CA VAL A 39 -4.38 8.25 -4.03
C VAL A 39 -2.93 8.69 -3.92
N THR A 40 -2.69 9.93 -4.33
CA THR A 40 -1.53 10.71 -3.94
C THR A 40 -1.92 11.70 -2.85
N ILE A 41 -1.03 11.93 -1.90
CA ILE A 41 -1.23 12.90 -0.81
C ILE A 41 -0.11 13.93 -0.92
N ASN A 42 -0.47 15.17 -1.19
CA ASN A 42 0.49 16.26 -1.31
C ASN A 42 0.99 16.70 0.08
N THR A 43 2.03 17.50 0.10
CA THR A 43 2.63 18.05 1.34
C THR A 43 1.69 18.97 2.11
N ASP A 44 0.71 19.56 1.45
CA ASP A 44 -0.35 20.38 2.06
C ASP A 44 -1.53 19.53 2.58
N GLY A 45 -1.47 18.22 2.44
CA GLY A 45 -2.53 17.29 2.83
C GLY A 45 -3.60 17.06 1.76
N THR A 46 -3.54 17.73 0.62
CA THR A 46 -4.51 17.52 -0.47
C THR A 46 -4.43 16.10 -1.00
N VAL A 47 -5.55 15.40 -1.01
CA VAL A 47 -5.72 14.03 -1.51
C VAL A 47 -6.26 14.05 -2.92
N LYS A 48 -5.58 13.38 -3.84
CA LYS A 48 -6.04 13.26 -5.24
C LYS A 48 -6.10 11.81 -5.67
N LYS A 49 -7.10 11.48 -6.50
CA LYS A 49 -7.17 10.19 -7.15
C LYS A 49 -5.92 9.94 -7.98
N ALA A 50 -5.19 8.87 -7.69
CA ALA A 50 -4.00 8.49 -8.42
C ALA A 50 -4.33 7.78 -9.74
N ASP A 51 -3.41 7.91 -10.71
CA ASP A 51 -3.39 7.07 -11.91
C ASP A 51 -2.59 5.81 -11.61
N ILE A 52 -3.27 4.67 -11.47
CA ILE A 52 -2.65 3.38 -11.18
C ILE A 52 -1.87 2.78 -12.37
N TYR A 53 -1.93 3.43 -13.52
CA TYR A 53 -1.16 3.06 -14.72
C TYR A 53 0.05 3.97 -14.95
N SER A 54 0.28 4.90 -14.03
CA SER A 54 1.45 5.79 -13.98
C SER A 54 2.12 5.68 -12.62
N GLU A 55 3.33 6.24 -12.46
CA GLU A 55 4.02 6.22 -11.18
C GLU A 55 3.18 6.94 -10.09
N TRP A 56 2.63 6.19 -9.15
CA TRP A 56 1.91 6.69 -7.98
C TRP A 56 2.57 6.30 -6.65
N TYR A 57 3.61 5.49 -6.72
CA TYR A 57 4.52 5.15 -5.63
C TYR A 57 5.92 4.90 -6.21
N ASN A 58 6.94 5.06 -5.38
CA ASN A 58 8.33 4.77 -5.74
C ASN A 58 9.13 4.51 -4.46
N TYR A 59 9.46 3.26 -4.19
CA TYR A 59 10.12 2.87 -2.93
C TYR A 59 11.55 3.39 -2.85
N THR A 60 12.25 3.56 -3.97
CA THR A 60 13.60 4.15 -4.00
C THR A 60 13.56 5.59 -3.49
N ASN A 61 12.55 6.35 -3.89
CA ASN A 61 12.33 7.73 -3.46
C ASN A 61 11.56 7.82 -2.15
N LYS A 62 11.23 6.69 -1.50
CA LYS A 62 10.43 6.59 -0.28
C LYS A 62 9.02 7.18 -0.43
N THR A 63 8.49 7.19 -1.65
CA THR A 63 7.10 7.53 -1.93
C THR A 63 6.26 6.27 -1.81
N TRP A 64 5.51 6.15 -0.72
CA TRP A 64 4.71 4.97 -0.44
C TRP A 64 3.36 5.01 -1.16
N ALA A 65 2.88 3.83 -1.57
CA ALA A 65 1.54 3.71 -2.13
C ALA A 65 0.50 3.97 -1.05
N ASN A 66 -0.38 4.92 -1.31
CA ASN A 66 -1.49 5.27 -0.43
C ASN A 66 -2.82 4.91 -1.08
N ALA A 67 -3.79 4.54 -0.26
CA ALA A 67 -5.15 4.36 -0.69
C ALA A 67 -6.11 4.89 0.38
N VAL A 68 -7.33 5.20 -0.03
CA VAL A 68 -8.40 5.59 0.89
C VAL A 68 -9.61 4.69 0.71
N LEU A 69 -10.31 4.44 1.81
CA LEU A 69 -11.66 3.90 1.82
C LEU A 69 -12.63 5.08 1.90
N LEU A 70 -13.62 5.11 1.01
CA LEU A 70 -14.62 6.16 0.99
C LEU A 70 -15.80 5.85 1.92
N ASN A 71 -16.48 6.91 2.38
CA ASN A 71 -17.71 6.80 3.18
C ASN A 71 -18.92 6.33 2.36
N GLY A 72 -18.88 6.50 1.04
CA GLY A 72 -19.97 6.19 0.11
C GLY A 72 -19.47 5.54 -1.17
N ASN A 73 -20.32 5.57 -2.18
CA ASN A 73 -20.04 4.99 -3.49
C ASN A 73 -19.63 6.04 -4.54
N ASP A 74 -19.12 7.19 -4.09
CA ASP A 74 -18.66 8.23 -5.00
C ASP A 74 -17.53 7.73 -5.89
N THR A 75 -17.55 8.18 -7.13
CA THR A 75 -16.54 7.87 -8.12
C THR A 75 -15.74 9.10 -8.47
N TYR A 76 -14.44 8.96 -8.61
CA TYR A 76 -13.50 10.03 -8.91
C TYR A 76 -12.72 9.72 -10.19
N LYS A 77 -12.44 10.72 -11.00
CA LYS A 77 -11.50 10.62 -12.12
C LYS A 77 -10.07 10.83 -11.63
N VAL A 78 -9.10 10.33 -12.38
CA VAL A 78 -7.68 10.59 -12.09
C VAL A 78 -7.43 12.09 -11.99
N GLY A 79 -6.75 12.51 -10.91
CA GLY A 79 -6.46 13.92 -10.62
C GLY A 79 -7.53 14.68 -9.84
N ASP A 80 -8.75 14.14 -9.73
CA ASP A 80 -9.79 14.76 -8.91
C ASP A 80 -9.35 14.82 -7.44
N THR A 81 -9.67 15.93 -6.79
CA THR A 81 -9.49 16.08 -5.34
C THR A 81 -10.58 15.33 -4.59
N ILE A 82 -10.18 14.51 -3.65
CA ILE A 82 -11.07 13.80 -2.74
C ILE A 82 -11.13 14.59 -1.43
N ILE A 83 -12.30 15.11 -1.09
CA ILE A 83 -12.48 15.90 0.13
C ILE A 83 -12.43 15.00 1.37
N GLU A 84 -11.94 15.55 2.48
CA GLU A 84 -11.77 14.81 3.75
C GLU A 84 -13.06 14.15 4.24
N ASP A 85 -14.20 14.79 4.07
CA ASP A 85 -15.50 14.28 4.50
C ASP A 85 -15.94 13.03 3.71
N ALA A 86 -15.44 12.85 2.49
CA ALA A 86 -15.71 11.67 1.68
C ALA A 86 -14.83 10.47 2.09
N ILE A 87 -13.78 10.69 2.87
CA ILE A 87 -12.82 9.64 3.26
C ILE A 87 -13.20 9.06 4.61
N LYS A 88 -13.33 7.75 4.68
CA LYS A 88 -13.52 6.99 5.91
C LYS A 88 -12.20 6.60 6.57
N ALA A 89 -11.24 6.15 5.77
CA ALA A 89 -9.97 5.66 6.29
C ALA A 89 -8.84 5.83 5.26
N TYR A 90 -7.65 6.13 5.79
CA TYR A 90 -6.41 6.23 5.04
C TYR A 90 -5.55 5.00 5.27
N TYR A 91 -4.99 4.45 4.20
CA TYR A 91 -4.12 3.29 4.22
C TYR A 91 -2.81 3.55 3.48
N VAL A 92 -1.76 2.86 3.92
CA VAL A 92 -0.48 2.77 3.25
C VAL A 92 -0.15 1.30 2.99
N TRP A 93 0.37 1.00 1.82
CA TRP A 93 0.84 -0.33 1.50
C TRP A 93 2.20 -0.58 2.14
N ILE A 94 2.31 -1.67 2.89
CA ILE A 94 3.57 -2.19 3.39
C ILE A 94 3.93 -3.41 2.55
N PRO A 95 4.93 -3.29 1.65
CA PRO A 95 5.39 -4.40 0.83
C PRO A 95 5.95 -5.52 1.69
N ARG A 96 5.80 -6.77 1.25
CA ARG A 96 6.44 -7.92 1.91
C ARG A 96 7.93 -7.68 2.06
N TYR A 97 8.44 -7.93 3.24
CA TYR A 97 9.85 -7.81 3.54
C TYR A 97 10.34 -8.92 4.46
N LYS A 98 11.64 -9.15 4.39
CA LYS A 98 12.40 -9.87 5.39
C LYS A 98 13.36 -8.92 6.09
N TYR A 99 13.73 -9.26 7.29
CA TYR A 99 14.63 -8.46 8.10
C TYR A 99 15.72 -9.31 8.74
N GLN A 100 16.77 -8.65 9.16
CA GLN A 100 17.91 -9.23 9.81
C GLN A 100 18.30 -8.33 10.97
N ILE A 101 18.36 -8.87 12.18
CA ILE A 101 18.75 -8.15 13.37
C ILE A 101 20.23 -8.43 13.62
N PHE A 102 21.04 -7.38 13.57
CA PHE A 102 22.43 -7.46 13.96
C PHE A 102 22.57 -7.22 15.45
N TYR A 103 23.09 -8.20 16.10
CA TYR A 103 23.53 -8.09 17.49
C TYR A 103 25.06 -8.23 17.49
N ASP A 104 25.79 -7.20 17.90
CA ASP A 104 27.25 -7.20 17.86
C ASP A 104 27.90 -8.11 18.92
N GLY A 105 27.10 -8.80 19.71
CA GLY A 105 27.55 -9.80 20.68
C GLY A 105 28.29 -9.23 21.90
N THR A 106 28.44 -7.93 22.00
CA THR A 106 28.96 -7.28 23.19
C THR A 106 27.81 -6.61 23.93
N ASN A 107 27.64 -6.93 25.21
CA ASN A 107 26.58 -6.38 26.05
C ASN A 107 26.66 -4.86 26.26
N ALA A 108 27.54 -4.17 25.56
CA ALA A 108 27.89 -2.80 25.83
C ALA A 108 27.33 -1.79 24.82
N THR A 109 26.83 -2.20 23.68
CA THR A 109 26.29 -1.28 22.67
C THR A 109 24.81 -1.55 22.40
N PRO A 110 23.92 -0.67 22.83
CA PRO A 110 22.48 -0.86 22.70
C PRO A 110 21.94 -0.61 21.29
N LYS A 111 22.78 -0.39 20.29
CA LYS A 111 22.33 -0.15 18.92
C LYS A 111 22.19 -1.47 18.17
N GLN A 112 20.99 -1.99 18.12
CA GLN A 112 20.64 -3.02 17.15
C GLN A 112 20.43 -2.35 15.79
N LEU A 113 21.21 -2.77 14.80
CA LEU A 113 20.95 -2.41 13.41
C LEU A 113 20.00 -3.45 12.84
N ILE A 114 18.94 -3.00 12.20
CA ILE A 114 17.98 -3.84 11.51
C ILE A 114 18.15 -3.59 10.02
N ASN A 115 18.51 -4.63 9.28
CA ASN A 115 18.48 -4.60 7.84
C ASN A 115 17.11 -5.07 7.37
N ILE A 116 16.58 -4.40 6.37
CA ILE A 116 15.30 -4.73 5.75
C ILE A 116 15.51 -4.79 4.25
N THR A 117 14.93 -5.81 3.61
CA THR A 117 14.83 -5.89 2.15
C THR A 117 13.49 -6.45 1.76
N PHE A 118 12.94 -5.97 0.66
CA PHE A 118 11.70 -6.50 0.11
C PHE A 118 11.93 -7.88 -0.51
N GLU A 119 10.90 -8.69 -0.52
CA GLU A 119 10.91 -10.00 -1.16
C GLU A 119 9.59 -10.31 -1.84
N SER A 120 9.60 -11.16 -2.84
CA SER A 120 8.38 -11.70 -3.45
C SER A 120 7.76 -12.79 -2.57
N LYS A 121 6.44 -12.92 -2.57
CA LYS A 121 5.74 -14.05 -1.92
C LYS A 121 6.08 -15.41 -2.55
N ASP A 122 6.56 -15.40 -3.78
CA ASP A 122 6.93 -16.61 -4.52
C ASP A 122 8.33 -17.13 -4.15
N THR A 123 9.07 -16.35 -3.35
CA THR A 123 10.35 -16.81 -2.80
C THR A 123 10.15 -17.71 -1.59
N THR A 124 11.05 -18.65 -1.40
CA THR A 124 11.06 -19.47 -0.19
C THR A 124 11.18 -18.58 1.04
N LYS A 125 10.26 -18.74 1.97
CA LYS A 125 10.20 -17.99 3.21
C LYS A 125 11.51 -18.13 4.00
N SER A 126 12.08 -17.00 4.38
CA SER A 126 13.26 -16.95 5.25
C SER A 126 12.85 -17.20 6.70
N ASN A 127 13.43 -18.19 7.35
CA ASN A 127 13.09 -18.63 8.71
C ASN A 127 14.30 -18.68 9.64
N GLY A 128 15.34 -17.90 9.32
CA GLY A 128 16.55 -17.83 10.13
C GLY A 128 16.26 -17.41 11.57
N THR A 129 16.85 -18.12 12.53
CA THR A 129 16.66 -17.88 13.96
C THR A 129 17.90 -17.34 14.64
N THR A 130 19.00 -17.22 13.90
CA THR A 130 20.29 -16.78 14.43
C THR A 130 20.67 -15.42 13.87
N LYS A 131 21.60 -14.76 14.57
CA LYS A 131 22.28 -13.58 14.07
C LYS A 131 22.70 -13.81 12.60
N ASP A 132 22.58 -12.77 11.79
CA ASP A 132 22.93 -12.76 10.37
C ASP A 132 21.99 -13.55 9.44
N ASN A 133 20.99 -14.21 9.96
CA ASN A 133 19.99 -14.89 9.16
C ASN A 133 18.77 -13.99 8.91
N TRP A 134 18.29 -14.02 7.69
CA TRP A 134 17.07 -13.31 7.31
C TRP A 134 15.83 -14.03 7.84
N LEU A 135 14.87 -13.25 8.30
CA LEU A 135 13.56 -13.72 8.74
C LEU A 135 12.47 -12.95 7.97
N THR A 136 11.62 -13.69 7.26
CA THR A 136 10.41 -13.11 6.67
C THR A 136 9.48 -12.65 7.80
N HIS A 137 9.01 -11.39 7.73
CA HIS A 137 8.14 -10.89 8.79
C HIS A 137 6.82 -11.69 8.84
N PRO A 138 6.40 -12.18 10.01
CA PRO A 138 5.26 -13.09 10.13
C PRO A 138 3.92 -12.50 9.70
N ALA A 139 3.77 -11.18 9.66
CA ALA A 139 2.57 -10.52 9.18
C ALA A 139 2.22 -10.83 7.70
N PHE A 140 3.17 -11.35 6.94
CA PHE A 140 2.94 -11.70 5.53
C PHE A 140 2.53 -13.16 5.31
N THR A 141 2.33 -13.92 6.39
CA THR A 141 1.76 -15.26 6.35
C THR A 141 0.44 -15.27 7.09
N PHE A 142 -0.65 -15.48 6.39
CA PHE A 142 -1.99 -15.53 6.97
C PHE A 142 -2.56 -16.95 6.77
N GLY A 143 -2.50 -17.75 7.82
CA GLY A 143 -2.73 -19.20 7.70
C GLY A 143 -1.72 -19.84 6.75
N ASP A 144 -2.20 -20.47 5.71
CA ASP A 144 -1.38 -21.10 4.65
C ASP A 144 -1.14 -20.16 3.45
N THR A 145 -1.57 -18.89 3.55
CA THR A 145 -1.48 -17.93 2.45
C THR A 145 -0.32 -16.97 2.68
N GLU A 146 0.58 -16.90 1.72
CA GLU A 146 1.65 -15.89 1.67
C GLU A 146 1.16 -14.63 0.93
N LEU A 147 1.43 -13.46 1.49
CA LEU A 147 0.99 -12.17 0.99
C LEU A 147 2.16 -11.39 0.38
N ASN A 148 1.91 -10.63 -0.68
CA ASN A 148 2.88 -9.67 -1.25
C ASN A 148 3.08 -8.43 -0.38
N GLY A 149 2.16 -8.17 0.50
CA GLY A 149 2.16 -7.03 1.40
C GLY A 149 0.82 -6.91 2.11
N ILE A 150 0.68 -5.85 2.88
CA ILE A 150 -0.53 -5.56 3.63
C ILE A 150 -0.86 -4.07 3.57
N TRP A 151 -2.15 -3.74 3.53
CA TRP A 151 -2.63 -2.40 3.76
C TRP A 151 -2.71 -2.13 5.28
N VAL A 152 -2.03 -1.10 5.73
CA VAL A 152 -2.00 -0.69 7.14
C VAL A 152 -2.63 0.69 7.27
N GLY A 153 -3.40 0.91 8.33
CA GLY A 153 -3.91 2.25 8.64
C GLY A 153 -2.78 3.27 8.73
N LYS A 154 -2.92 4.37 8.01
CA LYS A 154 -1.89 5.42 7.97
C LYS A 154 -1.84 6.23 9.26
N PHE A 155 -2.93 6.25 9.99
CA PHE A 155 -3.14 6.93 11.27
C PHE A 155 -3.67 5.94 12.29
N GLU A 156 -3.76 6.35 13.55
CA GLU A 156 -4.42 5.57 14.57
C GLU A 156 -5.92 5.46 14.31
N LEU A 157 -6.54 4.48 14.94
CA LEU A 157 -8.00 4.31 14.90
C LEU A 157 -8.69 5.49 15.56
N THR A 158 -9.65 6.07 14.88
CA THR A 158 -10.44 7.23 15.32
C THR A 158 -11.94 6.94 15.16
N GLY A 159 -12.80 7.92 15.41
CA GLY A 159 -14.25 7.73 15.35
C GLY A 159 -14.81 7.12 16.62
N ASP A 160 -15.78 6.25 16.49
CA ASP A 160 -16.40 5.51 17.57
C ASP A 160 -16.48 3.99 17.27
N THR A 161 -16.89 3.20 18.25
CA THR A 161 -16.96 1.73 18.14
C THR A 161 -17.94 1.22 17.08
N THR A 162 -18.93 2.04 16.73
CA THR A 162 -19.95 1.68 15.73
C THR A 162 -19.58 2.15 14.35
N ASN A 163 -18.80 3.21 14.25
CA ASN A 163 -18.30 3.77 13.01
C ASN A 163 -16.81 4.16 13.11
N PRO A 164 -15.90 3.18 13.16
CA PRO A 164 -14.48 3.45 13.24
C PRO A 164 -13.98 4.10 11.96
N THR A 165 -13.04 5.02 12.12
CA THR A 165 -12.36 5.72 11.03
C THR A 165 -10.84 5.69 11.23
N ILE A 166 -10.08 6.04 10.21
CA ILE A 166 -8.63 6.22 10.29
C ILE A 166 -8.30 7.54 9.61
N LYS A 167 -8.26 8.60 10.40
CA LYS A 167 -8.15 9.98 9.88
C LYS A 167 -7.05 10.78 10.59
N PRO A 168 -6.40 11.72 9.87
CA PRO A 168 -5.46 12.66 10.49
C PRO A 168 -6.19 13.67 11.39
N ASN A 169 -5.45 14.22 12.34
CA ASN A 169 -5.90 15.33 13.21
C ASN A 169 -7.19 15.08 13.99
N VAL A 170 -7.52 13.81 14.22
CA VAL A 170 -8.68 13.40 15.02
C VAL A 170 -8.15 12.63 16.24
N THR A 171 -8.82 12.80 17.37
CA THR A 171 -8.45 12.10 18.61
C THR A 171 -8.59 10.59 18.42
N SER A 172 -7.55 9.86 18.84
CA SER A 172 -7.53 8.40 18.76
C SER A 172 -8.64 7.78 19.63
N LEU A 173 -9.20 6.71 19.12
CA LEU A 173 -10.16 5.91 19.86
C LEU A 173 -9.43 5.17 20.99
N THR A 174 -9.75 5.50 22.24
CA THR A 174 -9.12 4.95 23.44
C THR A 174 -10.09 4.12 24.25
N ASN A 175 -9.58 3.40 25.25
CA ASN A 175 -10.37 2.58 26.18
C ASN A 175 -11.20 1.47 25.50
N GLN A 176 -10.68 0.91 24.42
CA GLN A 176 -11.28 -0.22 23.75
C GLN A 176 -10.65 -1.52 24.26
N ASN A 177 -11.49 -2.49 24.59
CA ASN A 177 -11.03 -3.84 24.90
C ASN A 177 -10.97 -4.65 23.61
N VAL A 178 -9.89 -5.40 23.46
CA VAL A 178 -9.82 -6.46 22.44
C VAL A 178 -10.56 -7.66 23.02
N SER A 179 -11.73 -7.94 22.49
CA SER A 179 -12.54 -9.11 22.86
C SER A 179 -12.46 -10.16 21.78
#